data_2aac5ca253b13efa5beb780e24f1460e
#
_entry.id   2aac5ca253b13efa5beb780e24f1460e
#
_cell.length_a   1.000
_cell.length_b   1.000
_cell.length_c   1.000
_cell.angle_alpha   90.00
_cell.angle_beta   90.00
_cell.angle_gamma   90.00
#
_symmetry.space_group_name_H-M   'P 1'
#
loop_
_entity.id
_entity.type
_entity.pdbx_description
1 polymer ?
#
loop_
_entity_poly.entity_id
_entity_poly.type
_entity_poly.pdbx_seq_one_letter_code
_entity_poly.pdbx_strand_id
1 'polypeptide(L)'
;VMLTATPVETDNFSWDITTNFASYKSKVKSIFEGRDELVIGEGRLVRSKVVVGGEYGDLYIKGFQRNDAGQIIVNSAGIPLATNGFDVRAGNFNPDWTAGFKNNFKYKDFSLSFLVDFRIGGEVISYTQARQAGLGVSEVTLAGREGGIVVPGVVSNGNGTYSPNTTSITA
;
A
#
# COMPACT_ATOMS: atom_id res chain seq x y z
N VAL A 1 -18.64 -13.28 -10.60
CA VAL A 1 -19.40 -13.62 -11.82
C VAL A 1 -18.49 -14.42 -12.72
N MET A 2 -19.02 -15.46 -13.37
CA MET A 2 -18.32 -16.26 -14.39
C MET A 2 -19.20 -16.32 -15.65
N LEU A 3 -18.58 -16.13 -16.80
CA LEU A 3 -19.22 -16.19 -18.11
C LEU A 3 -18.38 -17.07 -19.03
N THR A 4 -19.03 -17.98 -19.74
CA THR A 4 -18.41 -18.84 -20.76
C THR A 4 -19.15 -18.62 -22.08
N ALA A 5 -18.38 -18.51 -23.17
CA ALA A 5 -18.90 -18.34 -24.51
C ALA A 5 -18.00 -19.03 -25.53
N THR A 6 -18.56 -19.40 -26.66
CA THR A 6 -17.86 -19.89 -27.87
C THR A 6 -18.11 -18.88 -28.98
N PRO A 7 -17.33 -17.75 -29.06
CA PRO A 7 -17.58 -16.69 -30.02
C PRO A 7 -17.43 -17.11 -31.48
N VAL A 8 -16.61 -18.12 -31.73
CA VAL A 8 -16.37 -18.65 -33.08
C VAL A 8 -16.34 -20.16 -33.05
N GLU A 9 -17.15 -20.79 -33.91
CA GLU A 9 -17.17 -22.22 -34.13
C GLU A 9 -17.37 -22.50 -35.63
N THR A 10 -16.43 -23.24 -36.22
CA THR A 10 -16.46 -23.68 -37.60
C THR A 10 -15.96 -25.11 -37.70
N ASP A 11 -16.07 -25.76 -38.85
CA ASP A 11 -15.58 -27.15 -39.05
C ASP A 11 -14.10 -27.34 -38.69
N ASN A 12 -13.28 -26.30 -38.83
CA ASN A 12 -11.82 -26.40 -38.62
C ASN A 12 -11.31 -25.53 -37.50
N PHE A 13 -12.10 -24.61 -36.94
CA PHE A 13 -11.65 -23.68 -35.91
C PHE A 13 -12.74 -23.44 -34.86
N SER A 14 -12.35 -23.53 -33.58
CA SER A 14 -13.17 -23.09 -32.46
C SER A 14 -12.39 -22.20 -31.49
N TRP A 15 -13.08 -21.25 -30.92
CA TRP A 15 -12.58 -20.40 -29.82
C TRP A 15 -13.57 -20.39 -28.68
N ASP A 16 -13.12 -20.93 -27.54
CA ASP A 16 -13.87 -20.89 -26.29
C ASP A 16 -13.20 -19.90 -25.35
N ILE A 17 -14.00 -19.03 -24.76
CA ILE A 17 -13.56 -18.08 -23.74
C ILE A 17 -14.36 -18.29 -22.45
N THR A 18 -13.63 -18.38 -21.34
CA THR A 18 -14.22 -18.31 -20.00
C THR A 18 -13.65 -17.13 -19.26
N THR A 19 -14.52 -16.25 -18.79
CA THR A 19 -14.14 -15.08 -18.00
C THR A 19 -14.67 -15.22 -16.59
N ASN A 20 -13.89 -14.78 -15.61
CA ASN A 20 -14.36 -14.61 -14.26
C ASN A 20 -14.04 -13.18 -13.79
N PHE A 21 -14.89 -12.67 -12.90
CA PHE A 21 -14.72 -11.38 -12.26
C PHE A 21 -15.13 -11.48 -10.81
N ALA A 22 -14.29 -10.95 -9.91
CA ALA A 22 -14.59 -10.86 -8.49
C ALA A 22 -14.17 -9.50 -7.93
N SER A 23 -15.00 -8.93 -7.09
CA SER A 23 -14.71 -7.76 -6.26
C SER A 23 -15.18 -8.08 -4.85
N TYR A 24 -14.37 -7.71 -3.87
CA TYR A 24 -14.63 -7.97 -2.46
C TYR A 24 -14.41 -6.70 -1.65
N LYS A 25 -15.37 -6.37 -0.81
CA LYS A 25 -15.25 -5.31 0.19
C LYS A 25 -15.68 -5.84 1.54
N SER A 26 -14.95 -5.52 2.56
CA SER A 26 -15.27 -5.89 3.94
C SER A 26 -15.39 -4.64 4.82
N LYS A 27 -16.13 -4.75 5.90
CA LYS A 27 -16.17 -3.76 6.96
C LYS A 27 -16.22 -4.47 8.30
N VAL A 28 -15.28 -4.16 9.16
CA VAL A 28 -15.23 -4.70 10.52
C VAL A 28 -16.30 -4.01 11.36
N LYS A 29 -17.29 -4.77 11.81
CA LYS A 29 -18.38 -4.25 12.64
C LYS A 29 -18.03 -4.31 14.12
N SER A 30 -17.38 -5.39 14.54
CA SER A 30 -16.94 -5.59 15.92
C SER A 30 -15.79 -6.58 15.95
N ILE A 31 -15.00 -6.49 17.00
CA ILE A 31 -13.99 -7.47 17.39
C ILE A 31 -14.49 -8.09 18.70
N PHE A 32 -13.71 -8.91 19.37
CA PHE A 32 -14.11 -9.42 20.67
C PHE A 32 -14.17 -8.31 21.74
N GLU A 33 -14.91 -8.56 22.80
CA GLU A 33 -15.29 -7.56 23.81
C GLU A 33 -14.08 -6.84 24.42
N GLY A 34 -14.18 -5.49 24.50
CA GLY A 34 -13.16 -4.62 25.07
C GLY A 34 -11.96 -4.32 24.16
N ARG A 35 -12.05 -4.64 22.86
CA ARG A 35 -11.01 -4.33 21.87
C ARG A 35 -11.56 -3.60 20.67
N ASP A 36 -10.92 -2.47 20.33
CA ASP A 36 -11.22 -1.68 19.14
C ASP A 36 -10.28 -1.99 17.97
N GLU A 37 -9.14 -2.64 18.26
CA GLU A 37 -8.19 -3.09 17.25
C GLU A 37 -7.57 -4.46 17.58
N LEU A 38 -7.17 -5.17 16.53
CA LEU A 38 -6.45 -6.44 16.62
C LEU A 38 -5.34 -6.48 15.56
N VAL A 39 -4.10 -6.69 15.97
CA VAL A 39 -2.97 -6.93 15.06
C VAL A 39 -3.05 -8.37 14.56
N ILE A 40 -3.14 -8.55 13.24
CA ILE A 40 -3.23 -9.86 12.57
C ILE A 40 -1.94 -10.23 11.83
N GLY A 41 -1.08 -9.25 11.58
CA GLY A 41 0.22 -9.47 10.97
C GLY A 41 1.18 -8.36 11.36
N GLU A 42 2.44 -8.73 11.62
CA GLU A 42 3.47 -7.78 12.05
C GLU A 42 4.72 -7.95 11.20
N GLY A 43 5.12 -6.86 10.59
CA GLY A 43 6.37 -6.71 9.89
C GLY A 43 7.20 -5.57 10.48
N ARG A 44 8.44 -5.45 10.04
CA ARG A 44 9.37 -4.44 10.55
C ARG A 44 8.92 -2.99 10.30
N LEU A 45 8.26 -2.74 9.16
CA LEU A 45 7.81 -1.40 8.74
C LEU A 45 6.30 -1.25 8.70
N VAL A 46 5.56 -2.34 8.87
CA VAL A 46 4.12 -2.38 8.66
C VAL A 46 3.46 -3.33 9.65
N ARG A 47 2.25 -2.99 10.07
CA ARG A 47 1.33 -3.90 10.75
C ARG A 47 0.06 -4.03 9.93
N SER A 48 -0.44 -5.25 9.80
CA SER A 48 -1.80 -5.46 9.36
C SER A 48 -2.67 -5.50 10.61
N LYS A 49 -3.59 -4.54 10.73
CA LYS A 49 -4.51 -4.43 11.86
C LYS A 49 -5.95 -4.49 11.37
N VAL A 50 -6.78 -5.12 12.16
CA VAL A 50 -8.23 -5.03 12.05
C VAL A 50 -8.68 -4.00 13.06
N VAL A 51 -9.35 -2.94 12.60
CA VAL A 51 -9.87 -1.87 13.43
C VAL A 51 -11.38 -1.78 13.23
N VAL A 52 -12.16 -1.57 14.28
CA VAL A 52 -13.61 -1.42 14.18
C VAL A 52 -13.94 -0.23 13.26
N GLY A 53 -14.78 -0.47 12.25
CA GLY A 53 -15.12 0.49 11.21
C GLY A 53 -14.20 0.49 9.98
N GLY A 54 -13.00 -0.11 10.09
CA GLY A 54 -12.05 -0.31 9.01
C GLY A 54 -12.33 -1.54 8.15
N GLU A 55 -11.38 -1.89 7.31
CA GLU A 55 -11.46 -3.05 6.41
C GLU A 55 -10.50 -4.16 6.85
N TYR A 56 -10.86 -5.41 6.57
CA TYR A 56 -9.90 -6.50 6.70
C TYR A 56 -8.80 -6.35 5.64
N GLY A 57 -7.54 -6.41 6.10
CA GLY A 57 -6.40 -6.22 5.20
C GLY A 57 -5.77 -4.83 5.24
N ASP A 58 -6.28 -3.94 6.08
CA ASP A 58 -5.68 -2.62 6.26
C ASP A 58 -4.24 -2.73 6.77
N LEU A 59 -3.37 -1.96 6.13
CA LEU A 59 -1.95 -1.84 6.42
C LEU A 59 -1.69 -0.52 7.14
N TYR A 60 -0.97 -0.60 8.25
CA TYR A 60 -0.62 0.56 9.07
C TYR A 60 0.89 0.67 9.19
N ILE A 61 1.39 1.90 9.05
CA ILE A 61 2.80 2.27 9.19
C ILE A 61 2.98 3.29 10.30
N LYS A 62 4.23 3.49 10.72
CA LYS A 62 4.58 4.66 11.52
C LYS A 62 4.54 5.91 10.63
N GLY A 63 3.96 6.96 11.14
CA GLY A 63 3.94 8.27 10.49
C GLY A 63 4.93 9.24 11.15
N PHE A 64 4.75 10.51 10.85
CA PHE A 64 5.44 11.61 11.55
C PHE A 64 4.47 12.32 12.50
N GLN A 65 4.99 12.72 13.66
CA GLN A 65 4.25 13.54 14.60
C GLN A 65 3.89 14.87 13.94
N ARG A 66 2.69 15.34 14.21
CA ARG A 66 2.17 16.60 13.67
C ARG A 66 1.56 17.44 14.77
N ASN A 67 1.64 18.77 14.62
CA ASN A 67 0.90 19.69 15.47
C ASN A 67 -0.58 19.79 15.02
N ASP A 68 -1.40 20.58 15.74
CA ASP A 68 -2.82 20.77 15.45
C ASP A 68 -3.08 21.41 14.08
N ALA A 69 -2.10 22.13 13.53
CA ALA A 69 -2.14 22.68 12.17
C ALA A 69 -1.72 21.67 11.09
N GLY A 70 -1.42 20.40 11.45
CA GLY A 70 -1.03 19.33 10.54
C GLY A 70 0.43 19.39 10.08
N GLN A 71 1.25 20.30 10.58
CA GLN A 71 2.66 20.44 10.22
C GLN A 71 3.51 19.37 10.90
N ILE A 72 4.48 18.82 10.18
CA ILE A 72 5.42 17.81 10.72
C ILE A 72 6.26 18.43 11.83
N ILE A 73 6.35 17.76 12.97
CA ILE A 73 7.23 18.16 14.07
C ILE A 73 8.60 17.55 13.85
N VAL A 74 9.63 18.39 13.86
CA VAL A 74 11.03 17.98 13.77
C VAL A 74 11.73 18.27 15.10
N ASN A 75 12.82 17.54 15.38
CA ASN A 75 13.67 17.85 16.53
C ASN A 75 14.60 19.06 16.25
N SER A 76 15.40 19.45 17.22
CA SER A 76 16.38 20.55 17.07
C SER A 76 17.44 20.31 16.00
N ALA A 77 17.67 19.07 15.59
CA ALA A 77 18.56 18.70 14.49
C ALA A 77 17.87 18.68 13.11
N GLY A 78 16.58 19.11 13.01
CA GLY A 78 15.84 19.14 11.76
C GLY A 78 15.26 17.77 11.32
N ILE A 79 15.37 16.74 12.16
CA ILE A 79 14.92 15.37 11.83
C ILE A 79 13.45 15.21 12.24
N PRO A 80 12.55 14.74 11.33
CA PRO A 80 11.17 14.46 11.66
C PRO A 80 11.02 13.44 12.79
N LEU A 81 10.14 13.77 13.74
CA LEU A 81 9.81 12.84 14.84
C LEU A 81 8.78 11.81 14.35
N ALA A 82 9.13 10.53 14.45
CA ALA A 82 8.19 9.46 14.13
C ALA A 82 7.12 9.30 15.22
N THR A 83 5.95 8.79 14.84
CA THR A 83 4.94 8.34 15.81
C THR A 83 5.43 7.11 16.57
N ASN A 84 4.96 6.92 17.80
CA ASN A 84 5.34 5.74 18.59
C ASN A 84 4.70 4.46 18.06
N GLY A 85 3.47 4.56 17.56
CA GLY A 85 2.66 3.45 17.06
C GLY A 85 2.65 3.32 15.54
N PHE A 86 2.01 2.27 15.07
CA PHE A 86 1.62 2.06 13.68
C PHE A 86 0.20 2.59 13.50
N ASP A 87 0.06 3.92 13.36
CA ASP A 87 -1.22 4.61 13.49
C ASP A 87 -1.69 5.22 12.16
N VAL A 88 -0.81 5.26 11.17
CA VAL A 88 -1.13 5.78 9.84
C VAL A 88 -1.54 4.65 8.92
N ARG A 89 -2.79 4.68 8.46
CA ARG A 89 -3.26 3.75 7.43
C ARG A 89 -2.55 4.05 6.12
N ALA A 90 -1.79 3.08 5.61
CA ALA A 90 -1.02 3.19 4.38
C ALA A 90 -1.77 2.60 3.17
N GLY A 91 -2.78 1.79 3.40
CA GLY A 91 -3.56 1.16 2.35
C GLY A 91 -4.18 -0.17 2.79
N ASN A 92 -4.53 -1.00 1.84
CA ASN A 92 -5.11 -2.33 2.06
C ASN A 92 -4.47 -3.34 1.11
N PHE A 93 -4.12 -4.53 1.57
CA PHE A 93 -3.49 -5.54 0.72
C PHE A 93 -4.47 -6.28 -0.20
N ASN A 94 -5.77 -6.15 0.02
CA ASN A 94 -6.76 -6.77 -0.84
C ASN A 94 -6.88 -6.00 -2.16
N PRO A 95 -7.05 -6.68 -3.29
CA PRO A 95 -7.34 -6.01 -4.55
C PRO A 95 -8.75 -5.42 -4.54
N ASP A 96 -8.95 -4.34 -5.29
CA ASP A 96 -10.28 -3.78 -5.55
C ASP A 96 -11.13 -4.77 -6.35
N TRP A 97 -10.48 -5.44 -7.32
CA TRP A 97 -11.08 -6.50 -8.10
C TRP A 97 -10.04 -7.42 -8.76
N THR A 98 -10.49 -8.61 -9.12
CA THR A 98 -9.73 -9.57 -9.89
C THR A 98 -10.55 -10.02 -11.09
N ALA A 99 -9.87 -10.31 -12.20
CA ALA A 99 -10.50 -10.91 -13.37
C ALA A 99 -9.56 -11.93 -14.01
N GLY A 100 -10.14 -13.00 -14.55
CA GLY A 100 -9.40 -14.01 -15.30
C GLY A 100 -10.07 -14.24 -16.65
N PHE A 101 -9.25 -14.42 -17.69
CA PHE A 101 -9.68 -14.71 -19.06
C PHE A 101 -8.95 -15.95 -19.55
N LYS A 102 -9.66 -17.09 -19.52
CA LYS A 102 -9.17 -18.33 -20.10
C LYS A 102 -9.62 -18.42 -21.55
N ASN A 103 -8.66 -18.59 -22.45
CA ASN A 103 -8.90 -18.75 -23.87
C ASN A 103 -8.46 -20.14 -24.31
N ASN A 104 -9.29 -20.82 -25.07
CA ASN A 104 -8.97 -22.08 -25.71
C ASN A 104 -9.24 -21.92 -27.21
N PHE A 105 -8.22 -22.11 -28.02
CA PHE A 105 -8.30 -22.11 -29.46
C PHE A 105 -8.02 -23.53 -29.96
N LYS A 106 -8.82 -23.99 -30.89
CA LYS A 106 -8.59 -25.26 -31.59
C LYS A 106 -8.66 -24.99 -33.09
N TYR A 107 -7.62 -25.41 -33.78
CA TYR A 107 -7.55 -25.38 -35.23
C TYR A 107 -7.12 -26.72 -35.76
N LYS A 108 -8.03 -27.50 -36.37
CA LYS A 108 -7.83 -28.89 -36.78
C LYS A 108 -7.26 -29.72 -35.62
N ASP A 109 -6.03 -30.24 -35.77
CA ASP A 109 -5.34 -31.07 -34.76
C ASP A 109 -4.53 -30.22 -33.74
N PHE A 110 -4.44 -28.92 -33.93
CA PHE A 110 -3.71 -28.02 -33.04
C PHE A 110 -4.64 -27.38 -32.02
N SER A 111 -4.16 -27.29 -30.77
CA SER A 111 -4.85 -26.54 -29.70
C SER A 111 -3.89 -25.64 -28.97
N LEU A 112 -4.39 -24.46 -28.62
CA LEU A 112 -3.69 -23.45 -27.79
C LEU A 112 -4.61 -23.04 -26.67
N SER A 113 -4.13 -23.13 -25.43
CA SER A 113 -4.86 -22.64 -24.25
C SER A 113 -3.95 -21.75 -23.44
N PHE A 114 -4.48 -20.60 -23.01
CA PHE A 114 -3.80 -19.70 -22.07
C PHE A 114 -4.80 -18.99 -21.16
N LEU A 115 -4.31 -18.59 -20.00
CA LEU A 115 -5.04 -17.82 -19.01
C LEU A 115 -4.33 -16.48 -18.80
N VAL A 116 -5.09 -15.40 -18.78
CA VAL A 116 -4.61 -14.08 -18.37
C VAL A 116 -5.37 -13.68 -17.12
N ASP A 117 -4.64 -13.49 -16.02
CA ASP A 117 -5.20 -13.05 -14.75
C ASP A 117 -4.84 -11.59 -14.50
N PHE A 118 -5.83 -10.83 -14.05
CA PHE A 118 -5.70 -9.45 -13.61
C PHE A 118 -5.99 -9.35 -12.13
N ARG A 119 -5.15 -8.59 -11.45
CA ARG A 119 -5.36 -8.16 -10.08
C ARG A 119 -5.13 -6.65 -10.04
N ILE A 120 -6.18 -5.90 -9.76
CA ILE A 120 -6.14 -4.43 -9.73
C ILE A 120 -6.41 -3.95 -8.31
N GLY A 121 -5.60 -2.98 -7.86
CA GLY A 121 -5.60 -2.52 -6.49
C GLY A 121 -4.79 -3.43 -5.56
N GLY A 122 -4.84 -3.09 -4.29
CA GLY A 122 -4.02 -3.71 -3.25
C GLY A 122 -2.62 -3.09 -3.15
N GLU A 123 -2.25 -2.69 -1.95
CA GLU A 123 -0.96 -2.08 -1.66
C GLU A 123 0.03 -3.09 -1.10
N VAL A 124 1.30 -2.90 -1.46
CA VAL A 124 2.42 -3.69 -0.96
C VAL A 124 3.48 -2.74 -0.38
N ILE A 125 3.89 -3.00 0.84
CA ILE A 125 4.97 -2.24 1.48
C ILE A 125 6.32 -2.87 1.10
N SER A 126 7.14 -2.12 0.36
CA SER A 126 8.47 -2.56 -0.05
C SER A 126 9.52 -2.26 1.02
N TYR A 127 9.94 -3.31 1.74
CA TYR A 127 11.05 -3.20 2.69
C TYR A 127 12.37 -2.86 1.98
N THR A 128 12.59 -3.40 0.79
CA THR A 128 13.80 -3.14 -0.01
C THR A 128 13.94 -1.66 -0.34
N GLN A 129 12.88 -1.02 -0.85
CA GLN A 129 12.90 0.42 -1.14
C GLN A 129 13.14 1.26 0.11
N ALA A 130 12.50 0.92 1.23
CA ALA A 130 12.70 1.63 2.48
C ALA A 130 14.16 1.50 2.98
N ARG A 131 14.78 0.32 2.84
CA ARG A 131 16.21 0.11 3.18
C ARG A 131 17.12 0.86 2.23
N GLN A 132 16.86 0.87 0.93
CA GLN A 132 17.64 1.64 -0.03
C GLN A 132 17.62 3.14 0.28
N ALA A 133 16.45 3.69 0.59
CA ALA A 133 16.32 5.08 1.01
C ALA A 133 17.08 5.35 2.32
N GLY A 134 16.90 4.48 3.34
CA GLY A 134 17.57 4.64 4.63
C GLY A 134 19.09 4.43 4.61
N LEU A 135 19.64 3.81 3.56
CA LEU A 135 21.08 3.64 3.34
C LEU A 135 21.65 4.67 2.36
N GLY A 136 20.83 5.60 1.87
CA GLY A 136 21.27 6.62 0.94
C GLY A 136 21.59 6.12 -0.47
N VAL A 137 21.18 4.90 -0.85
CA VAL A 137 21.43 4.32 -2.18
C VAL A 137 20.25 4.44 -3.15
N SER A 138 19.15 5.03 -2.71
CA SER A 138 17.97 5.30 -3.53
C SER A 138 18.08 6.67 -4.21
N GLU A 139 17.55 6.80 -5.41
CA GLU A 139 17.47 8.06 -6.15
C GLU A 139 16.80 9.18 -5.35
N VAL A 140 15.81 8.87 -4.53
CA VAL A 140 15.11 9.86 -3.68
C VAL A 140 16.03 10.55 -2.67
N THR A 141 17.22 9.99 -2.39
CA THR A 141 18.20 10.57 -1.46
C THR A 141 19.23 11.48 -2.14
N LEU A 142 19.22 11.59 -3.48
CA LEU A 142 20.19 12.38 -4.22
C LEU A 142 20.14 13.87 -3.86
N ALA A 143 18.92 14.41 -3.72
CA ALA A 143 18.69 15.83 -3.46
C ALA A 143 19.33 16.34 -2.16
N GLY A 144 19.56 15.47 -1.18
CA GLY A 144 20.07 15.85 0.13
C GLY A 144 21.56 15.52 0.37
N ARG A 145 22.24 14.88 -0.59
CA ARG A 145 23.59 14.35 -0.34
C ARG A 145 24.69 15.41 -0.20
N GLU A 146 24.69 16.41 -1.06
CA GLU A 146 25.78 17.38 -1.13
C GLU A 146 25.45 18.72 -0.44
N GLY A 147 24.18 19.12 -0.41
CA GLY A 147 23.76 20.40 0.16
C GLY A 147 22.89 20.29 1.39
N GLY A 148 22.49 19.09 1.75
CA GLY A 148 21.45 18.85 2.75
C GLY A 148 20.08 19.32 2.27
N ILE A 149 19.06 19.04 3.06
CA ILE A 149 17.68 19.51 2.86
C ILE A 149 17.14 20.07 4.16
N VAL A 150 16.36 21.12 4.07
CA VAL A 150 15.52 21.60 5.17
C VAL A 150 14.16 20.93 5.05
N VAL A 151 13.87 19.99 5.94
CA VAL A 151 12.57 19.31 5.94
C VAL A 151 11.47 20.32 6.27
N PRO A 152 10.42 20.44 5.44
CA PRO A 152 9.27 21.29 5.76
C PRO A 152 8.59 20.82 7.04
N GLY A 153 8.65 21.63 8.09
CA GLY A 153 8.13 21.28 9.41
C GLY A 153 8.38 22.36 10.44
N VAL A 154 8.10 22.04 11.68
CA VAL A 154 8.19 22.96 12.81
C VAL A 154 8.92 22.31 13.99
N VAL A 155 9.64 23.13 14.73
CA VAL A 155 10.31 22.76 16.00
C VAL A 155 9.42 23.18 17.15
N SER A 156 9.20 22.31 18.13
CA SER A 156 8.46 22.66 19.34
C SER A 156 9.32 23.53 20.27
N ASN A 157 8.77 24.63 20.75
CA ASN A 157 9.42 25.53 21.70
C ASN A 157 9.20 25.12 23.17
N GLY A 158 8.47 24.01 23.43
CA GLY A 158 8.20 23.48 24.77
C GLY A 158 7.06 24.15 25.54
N ASN A 159 6.53 25.27 25.05
CA ASN A 159 5.45 26.03 25.67
C ASN A 159 4.11 25.98 24.88
N GLY A 160 3.95 24.96 24.03
CA GLY A 160 2.79 24.81 23.14
C GLY A 160 2.89 25.65 21.85
N THR A 161 3.99 26.37 21.64
CA THR A 161 4.25 27.12 20.41
C THR A 161 5.24 26.38 19.52
N TYR A 162 5.28 26.76 18.24
CA TYR A 162 6.12 26.14 17.23
C TYR A 162 6.82 27.22 16.39
N SER A 163 8.07 26.96 16.02
CA SER A 163 8.85 27.77 15.09
C SER A 163 9.13 27.00 13.80
N PRO A 164 9.18 27.67 12.63
CA PRO A 164 9.56 27.01 11.38
C PRO A 164 10.94 26.31 11.50
N ASN A 165 11.07 25.12 10.91
CA ASN A 165 12.36 24.46 10.78
C ASN A 165 13.25 25.21 9.79
N THR A 166 14.47 25.54 10.20
CA THR A 166 15.52 26.13 9.36
C THR A 166 16.78 25.29 9.33
N THR A 167 16.78 24.15 10.06
CA THR A 167 17.95 23.28 10.18
C THR A 167 18.03 22.33 8.98
N SER A 168 19.15 22.34 8.27
CA SER A 168 19.45 21.41 7.18
C SER A 168 19.94 20.08 7.73
N ILE A 169 19.50 18.99 7.13
CA ILE A 169 20.01 17.63 7.36
C ILE A 169 20.59 17.07 6.05
N THR A 170 21.62 16.26 6.14
CA THR A 170 22.15 15.47 5.00
C THR A 170 21.43 14.13 4.93
N ALA A 171 21.15 13.68 3.68
CA ALA A 171 20.52 12.39 3.42
C ALA A 171 21.51 11.23 3.55
#